data_eaad5c0df0283d5c53b290821cbffcd0
#
_entry.id   eaad5c0df0283d5c53b290821cbffcd0
#
_cell.length_a   1.000
_cell.length_b   1.000
_cell.length_c   1.000
_cell.angle_alpha   90.00
_cell.angle_beta   90.00
_cell.angle_gamma   90.00
#
_symmetry.space_group_name_H-M   'P 1'
#
loop_
_entity.id
_entity.type
_entity.pdbx_description
1 polymer ?
#
loop_
_entity_poly.entity_id
_entity_poly.type
_entity_poly.pdbx_seq_one_letter_code
_entity_poly.pdbx_strand_id
1 'polypeptide(L)'
;MAGTPTSGRIVEIDIAKGMACLLMIAAHFVSARLIPFGTFAAPLFFACSGMNTMLMLEKTRGNRCFDFFHLFFPLLLFFGGSTQVVIAHGGGLRIVPGFLQCIALSLLVLLLLGRVFRNSFPVGCLFPVPFLIHLLLPVSLSASFRGTPLAFLYGKGFALFPWLGFFLFGVFILRWPRQRILPLLAALGTAAVAALALAGGVPRKFWMSPAYILLALLAVSLAFALARRITGGADRAVSRGVAEFFALPGRNALMFLYLHYFLLRYFVSVDFFPHFCLYLIFETLYLFCACWVLLRLYEKAKLETTLLFPVIFLTLALGTLRWGGLLKPKGAPPMVDLAVGMLFAFLYVLLRRKFASRCERGMAAAG
;
A
#
# COMPACT_ATOMS: atom_id res chain seq x y z
N MET A 1 -17.68 -3.45 28.15
CA MET A 1 -18.66 -3.33 27.06
C MET A 1 -17.96 -3.78 25.78
N ALA A 2 -18.25 -4.96 25.29
CA ALA A 2 -17.73 -5.47 24.04
C ALA A 2 -18.44 -4.73 22.91
N GLY A 3 -17.68 -3.86 22.21
CA GLY A 3 -18.20 -3.16 21.05
C GLY A 3 -18.61 -4.18 19.98
N THR A 4 -19.87 -4.10 19.55
CA THR A 4 -20.41 -4.81 18.38
C THR A 4 -19.42 -4.68 17.22
N PRO A 5 -19.12 -5.78 16.50
CA PRO A 5 -18.23 -5.72 15.34
C PRO A 5 -18.92 -4.86 14.27
N THR A 6 -18.42 -3.63 14.13
CA THR A 6 -18.85 -2.72 13.10
C THR A 6 -18.50 -3.32 11.74
N SER A 7 -19.52 -3.77 11.02
CA SER A 7 -19.56 -3.95 9.57
C SER A 7 -18.34 -4.56 8.88
N GLY A 8 -18.33 -5.90 8.69
CA GLY A 8 -17.68 -6.53 7.50
C GLY A 8 -16.19 -6.31 7.26
N ARG A 9 -15.46 -5.63 8.15
CA ARG A 9 -14.02 -5.37 8.02
C ARG A 9 -13.22 -6.58 8.46
N ILE A 10 -12.32 -7.05 7.61
CA ILE A 10 -11.47 -8.20 7.90
C ILE A 10 -10.18 -7.70 8.56
N VAL A 11 -10.03 -7.95 9.86
CA VAL A 11 -8.89 -7.49 10.68
C VAL A 11 -7.56 -8.03 10.15
N GLU A 12 -7.54 -9.23 9.60
CA GLU A 12 -6.34 -9.85 9.00
C GLU A 12 -5.75 -9.01 7.87
N ILE A 13 -6.59 -8.35 7.08
CA ILE A 13 -6.12 -7.44 6.01
C ILE A 13 -5.45 -6.20 6.60
N ASP A 14 -6.01 -5.67 7.69
CA ASP A 14 -5.41 -4.51 8.35
C ASP A 14 -4.08 -4.87 9.01
N ILE A 15 -3.98 -6.04 9.64
CA ILE A 15 -2.72 -6.55 10.20
C ILE A 15 -1.67 -6.72 9.09
N ALA A 16 -2.02 -7.35 7.97
CA ALA A 16 -1.12 -7.54 6.84
C ALA A 16 -0.65 -6.19 6.24
N LYS A 17 -1.54 -5.19 6.14
CA LYS A 17 -1.16 -3.81 5.76
C LYS A 17 -0.23 -3.16 6.77
N GLY A 18 -0.44 -3.37 8.06
CA GLY A 18 0.45 -2.87 9.10
C GLY A 18 1.86 -3.49 9.02
N MET A 19 1.94 -4.79 8.73
CA MET A 19 3.22 -5.43 8.41
C MET A 19 3.88 -4.80 7.18
N ALA A 20 3.10 -4.50 6.14
CA ALA A 20 3.61 -3.79 4.96
C ALA A 20 4.11 -2.38 5.31
N CYS A 21 3.47 -1.67 6.25
CA CYS A 21 3.94 -0.37 6.77
C CYS A 21 5.32 -0.50 7.43
N LEU A 22 5.52 -1.52 8.26
CA LEU A 22 6.83 -1.79 8.88
C LEU A 22 7.91 -2.09 7.83
N LEU A 23 7.60 -2.99 6.89
CA LEU A 23 8.51 -3.34 5.79
C LEU A 23 8.82 -2.13 4.88
N MET A 24 7.88 -1.20 4.73
CA MET A 24 8.08 0.01 3.94
C MET A 24 9.11 0.94 4.58
N ILE A 25 9.08 1.13 5.90
CA ILE A 25 10.13 1.86 6.61
C ILE A 25 11.47 1.16 6.41
N ALA A 26 11.54 -0.15 6.64
CA ALA A 26 12.75 -0.93 6.44
C ALA A 26 13.32 -0.78 5.01
N ALA A 27 12.46 -0.70 3.98
CA ALA A 27 12.87 -0.49 2.60
C ALA A 27 13.58 0.85 2.33
N HIS A 28 13.28 1.86 3.15
CA HIS A 28 13.87 3.20 3.00
C HIS A 28 15.16 3.40 3.79
N PHE A 29 15.34 2.68 4.90
CA PHE A 29 16.55 2.77 5.72
C PHE A 29 17.68 1.90 5.23
N VAL A 30 17.34 0.75 4.71
CA VAL A 30 18.32 -0.28 4.46
C VAL A 30 18.69 -0.26 2.99
N SER A 31 19.98 -0.13 2.69
CA SER A 31 20.41 -0.43 1.33
C SER A 31 19.90 -1.84 1.00
N ALA A 32 19.32 -2.01 -0.19
CA ALA A 32 18.72 -3.27 -0.64
C ALA A 32 19.66 -4.49 -0.51
N ARG A 33 20.91 -4.27 -0.17
CA ARG A 33 21.95 -5.30 0.05
C ARG A 33 21.91 -5.92 1.45
N LEU A 34 21.45 -5.18 2.47
CA LEU A 34 21.51 -5.64 3.87
C LEU A 34 20.22 -6.31 4.34
N ILE A 35 19.04 -5.81 3.96
CA ILE A 35 17.76 -6.43 4.33
C ILE A 35 16.82 -6.47 3.10
N PRO A 36 16.80 -7.56 2.35
CA PRO A 36 15.95 -7.69 1.19
C PRO A 36 14.44 -7.69 1.51
N PHE A 37 14.06 -7.91 2.79
CA PHE A 37 12.67 -8.05 3.22
C PHE A 37 11.81 -6.79 2.99
N GLY A 38 12.39 -5.60 3.12
CA GLY A 38 11.67 -4.34 2.85
C GLY A 38 11.12 -4.24 1.43
N THR A 39 11.73 -4.96 0.48
CA THR A 39 11.30 -4.96 -0.92
C THR A 39 9.91 -5.57 -1.10
N PHE A 40 9.41 -6.38 -0.14
CA PHE A 40 8.10 -7.03 -0.17
C PHE A 40 6.95 -6.16 0.36
N ALA A 41 7.24 -4.98 0.89
CA ALA A 41 6.21 -4.04 1.33
C ALA A 41 5.20 -3.71 0.22
N ALA A 42 5.68 -3.36 -0.97
CA ALA A 42 4.82 -3.00 -2.09
C ALA A 42 3.91 -4.15 -2.55
N PRO A 43 4.41 -5.38 -2.84
CA PRO A 43 3.55 -6.54 -3.14
C PRO A 43 2.45 -6.76 -2.11
N LEU A 44 2.78 -6.63 -0.82
CA LEU A 44 1.83 -6.83 0.27
C LEU A 44 0.75 -5.73 0.30
N PHE A 45 1.11 -4.47 0.06
CA PHE A 45 0.13 -3.38 -0.09
C PHE A 45 -0.80 -3.59 -1.29
N PHE A 46 -0.25 -4.01 -2.43
CA PHE A 46 -1.05 -4.31 -3.63
C PHE A 46 -2.04 -5.44 -3.36
N ALA A 47 -1.59 -6.55 -2.78
CA ALA A 47 -2.44 -7.68 -2.43
C ALA A 47 -3.56 -7.27 -1.46
N CYS A 48 -3.24 -6.58 -0.37
CA CYS A 48 -4.24 -6.09 0.59
C CYS A 48 -5.23 -5.10 -0.04
N SER A 49 -4.77 -4.27 -1.00
CA SER A 49 -5.65 -3.33 -1.71
C SER A 49 -6.62 -4.07 -2.62
N GLY A 50 -6.15 -5.10 -3.32
CA GLY A 50 -7.00 -5.99 -4.13
C GLY A 50 -8.09 -6.66 -3.30
N MET A 51 -7.72 -7.24 -2.16
CA MET A 51 -8.68 -7.86 -1.23
C MET A 51 -9.77 -6.89 -0.76
N ASN A 52 -9.36 -5.72 -0.25
CA ASN A 52 -10.31 -4.73 0.26
C ASN A 52 -11.25 -4.22 -0.83
N THR A 53 -10.72 -4.02 -2.03
CA THR A 53 -11.52 -3.55 -3.16
C THR A 53 -12.54 -4.59 -3.55
N MET A 54 -12.14 -5.85 -3.65
CA MET A 54 -13.06 -6.93 -4.02
C MET A 54 -14.18 -7.11 -3.00
N LEU A 55 -13.85 -7.10 -1.69
CA LEU A 55 -14.84 -7.14 -0.62
C LEU A 55 -15.83 -5.97 -0.70
N MET A 56 -15.32 -4.79 -1.02
CA MET A 56 -16.15 -3.59 -1.17
C MET A 56 -17.07 -3.72 -2.39
N LEU A 57 -16.56 -4.18 -3.53
CA LEU A 57 -17.35 -4.41 -4.75
C LEU A 57 -18.47 -5.44 -4.53
N GLU A 58 -18.17 -6.54 -3.82
CA GLU A 58 -19.17 -7.56 -3.49
C GLU A 58 -20.26 -7.02 -2.58
N LYS A 59 -19.89 -6.26 -1.54
CA LYS A 59 -20.84 -5.66 -0.59
C LYS A 59 -21.75 -4.61 -1.23
N THR A 60 -21.24 -3.88 -2.22
CA THR A 60 -21.93 -2.70 -2.78
C THR A 60 -22.52 -2.94 -4.16
N ARG A 61 -22.50 -4.18 -4.60
CA ARG A 61 -23.00 -4.58 -5.93
C ARG A 61 -24.45 -4.15 -6.15
N GLY A 62 -24.71 -3.55 -7.31
CA GLY A 62 -26.06 -3.08 -7.71
C GLY A 62 -26.45 -1.72 -7.15
N ASN A 63 -25.63 -1.08 -6.33
CA ASN A 63 -25.91 0.26 -5.82
C ASN A 63 -25.22 1.33 -6.66
N ARG A 64 -25.97 2.13 -7.41
CA ARG A 64 -25.46 3.19 -8.31
C ARG A 64 -24.64 4.27 -7.58
N CYS A 65 -24.95 4.56 -6.31
CA CYS A 65 -24.17 5.51 -5.52
C CYS A 65 -22.73 5.03 -5.36
N PHE A 66 -22.55 3.73 -5.14
CA PHE A 66 -21.22 3.13 -5.03
C PHE A 66 -20.52 2.97 -6.39
N ASP A 67 -21.24 2.88 -7.52
CA ASP A 67 -20.60 2.89 -8.84
C ASP A 67 -19.84 4.19 -9.09
N PHE A 68 -20.43 5.35 -8.75
CA PHE A 68 -19.72 6.63 -8.78
C PHE A 68 -18.54 6.66 -7.80
N PHE A 69 -18.74 6.16 -6.59
CA PHE A 69 -17.68 6.07 -5.57
C PHE A 69 -16.49 5.26 -6.08
N HIS A 70 -16.75 4.10 -6.69
CA HIS A 70 -15.71 3.20 -7.19
C HIS A 70 -14.92 3.81 -8.37
N LEU A 71 -15.51 4.70 -9.14
CA LEU A 71 -14.81 5.40 -10.21
C LEU A 71 -14.07 6.63 -9.69
N PHE A 72 -14.73 7.45 -8.89
CA PHE A 72 -14.22 8.73 -8.43
C PHE A 72 -12.96 8.58 -7.55
N PHE A 73 -12.98 7.67 -6.59
CA PHE A 73 -11.87 7.54 -5.63
C PHE A 73 -10.57 6.98 -6.24
N PRO A 74 -10.56 6.01 -7.15
CA PRO A 74 -9.37 5.67 -7.90
C PRO A 74 -8.82 6.82 -8.73
N LEU A 75 -9.67 7.60 -9.40
CA LEU A 75 -9.22 8.78 -10.15
C LEU A 75 -8.60 9.83 -9.22
N LEU A 76 -9.26 10.12 -8.10
CA LEU A 76 -8.71 11.02 -7.08
C LEU A 76 -7.36 10.52 -6.54
N LEU A 77 -7.23 9.22 -6.32
CA LEU A 77 -5.98 8.59 -5.88
C LEU A 77 -4.90 8.66 -6.96
N PHE A 78 -5.25 8.53 -8.23
CA PHE A 78 -4.33 8.64 -9.35
C PHE A 78 -3.72 10.04 -9.44
N PHE A 79 -4.56 11.08 -9.44
CA PHE A 79 -4.09 12.45 -9.51
C PHE A 79 -3.36 12.90 -8.24
N GLY A 80 -3.90 12.57 -7.07
CA GLY A 80 -3.25 12.89 -5.80
C GLY A 80 -1.96 12.11 -5.57
N GLY A 81 -1.81 10.93 -6.17
CA GLY A 81 -0.59 10.14 -6.12
C GLY A 81 0.62 10.81 -6.78
N SER A 82 0.40 11.82 -7.64
CA SER A 82 1.49 12.63 -8.20
C SER A 82 2.27 13.37 -7.12
N THR A 83 1.65 13.76 -6.02
CA THR A 83 2.32 14.39 -4.87
C THR A 83 3.38 13.47 -4.26
N GLN A 84 3.08 12.18 -4.14
CA GLN A 84 4.03 11.17 -3.64
C GLN A 84 5.22 11.01 -4.58
N VAL A 85 5.00 11.07 -5.89
CA VAL A 85 6.09 11.01 -6.89
C VAL A 85 7.01 12.22 -6.78
N VAL A 86 6.45 13.42 -6.61
CA VAL A 86 7.23 14.65 -6.40
C VAL A 86 8.06 14.57 -5.13
N ILE A 87 7.48 14.11 -4.03
CA ILE A 87 8.18 13.93 -2.74
C ILE A 87 9.35 12.94 -2.88
N ALA A 88 9.13 11.82 -3.58
CA ALA A 88 10.12 10.74 -3.70
C ALA A 88 11.30 11.11 -4.62
N HIS A 89 11.07 11.91 -5.67
CA HIS A 89 12.06 12.13 -6.74
C HIS A 89 12.61 13.57 -6.80
N GLY A 90 12.12 14.48 -5.98
CA GLY A 90 12.65 15.83 -5.89
C GLY A 90 12.43 16.67 -7.17
N GLY A 91 11.30 17.38 -7.26
CA GLY A 91 11.05 18.45 -8.21
C GLY A 91 10.50 18.06 -9.58
N GLY A 92 9.47 18.82 -10.01
CA GLY A 92 8.82 18.77 -11.32
C GLY A 92 7.82 17.60 -11.50
N LEU A 93 6.70 17.91 -12.14
CA LEU A 93 5.74 16.89 -12.61
C LEU A 93 6.42 16.04 -13.69
N ARG A 94 6.87 14.87 -13.33
CA ARG A 94 7.38 13.87 -14.27
C ARG A 94 6.31 12.80 -14.50
N ILE A 95 6.12 12.39 -15.75
CA ILE A 95 5.28 11.23 -16.10
C ILE A 95 6.07 9.96 -15.72
N VAL A 96 6.02 9.63 -14.44
CA VAL A 96 6.67 8.44 -13.88
C VAL A 96 5.62 7.64 -13.11
N PRO A 97 5.48 6.34 -13.38
CA PRO A 97 4.53 5.50 -12.64
C PRO A 97 4.87 5.47 -11.14
N GLY A 98 4.01 6.10 -10.34
CA GLY A 98 4.11 6.10 -8.89
C GLY A 98 3.33 4.95 -8.25
N PHE A 99 3.66 4.64 -7.01
CA PHE A 99 3.02 3.58 -6.23
C PHE A 99 1.50 3.76 -6.10
N LEU A 100 1.03 4.95 -5.71
CA LEU A 100 -0.40 5.24 -5.56
C LEU A 100 -1.14 5.26 -6.90
N GLN A 101 -0.49 5.73 -7.95
CA GLN A 101 -1.05 5.75 -9.30
C GLN A 101 -1.25 4.34 -9.84
N CYS A 102 -0.27 3.44 -9.60
CA CYS A 102 -0.40 2.04 -9.97
C CYS A 102 -1.53 1.34 -9.18
N ILE A 103 -1.68 1.62 -7.89
CA ILE A 103 -2.83 1.13 -7.10
C ILE A 103 -4.14 1.63 -7.71
N ALA A 104 -4.22 2.92 -8.05
CA ALA A 104 -5.42 3.51 -8.65
C ALA A 104 -5.81 2.85 -9.97
N LEU A 105 -4.85 2.62 -10.86
CA LEU A 105 -5.09 1.89 -12.12
C LEU A 105 -5.50 0.45 -11.88
N SER A 106 -4.88 -0.24 -10.92
CA SER A 106 -5.26 -1.61 -10.53
C SER A 106 -6.68 -1.67 -9.98
N LEU A 107 -7.10 -0.65 -9.21
CA LEU A 107 -8.49 -0.49 -8.74
C LEU A 107 -9.47 -0.38 -9.91
N LEU A 108 -9.17 0.47 -10.91
CA LEU A 108 -10.01 0.63 -12.10
C LEU A 108 -10.14 -0.68 -12.90
N VAL A 109 -9.02 -1.39 -13.09
CA VAL A 109 -9.03 -2.70 -13.75
C VAL A 109 -9.88 -3.70 -12.98
N LEU A 110 -9.72 -3.78 -11.65
CA LEU A 110 -10.53 -4.68 -10.84
C LEU A 110 -12.01 -4.33 -10.85
N LEU A 111 -12.33 -3.04 -10.90
CA LEU A 111 -13.71 -2.57 -11.08
C LEU A 111 -14.34 -3.10 -12.38
N LEU A 112 -13.58 -3.02 -13.49
CA LEU A 112 -14.03 -3.56 -14.79
C LEU A 112 -14.19 -5.08 -14.75
N LEU A 113 -13.18 -5.79 -14.22
CA LEU A 113 -13.25 -7.24 -14.07
C LEU A 113 -14.40 -7.67 -13.16
N GLY A 114 -14.62 -6.95 -12.05
CA GLY A 114 -15.70 -7.22 -11.11
C GLY A 114 -17.12 -7.01 -11.69
N ARG A 115 -17.24 -6.19 -12.75
CA ARG A 115 -18.51 -6.04 -13.52
C ARG A 115 -18.74 -7.22 -14.45
N VAL A 116 -17.69 -7.75 -15.07
CA VAL A 116 -17.76 -8.90 -16.00
C VAL A 116 -17.95 -10.21 -15.24
N PHE A 117 -17.17 -10.42 -14.21
CA PHE A 117 -17.19 -11.65 -13.42
C PHE A 117 -18.07 -11.49 -12.17
N ARG A 118 -19.09 -12.35 -12.05
CA ARG A 118 -19.97 -12.35 -10.86
C ARG A 118 -19.28 -12.80 -9.58
N ASN A 119 -18.31 -13.70 -9.71
CA ASN A 119 -17.56 -14.26 -8.59
C ASN A 119 -16.14 -13.70 -8.53
N SER A 120 -15.64 -13.48 -7.33
CA SER A 120 -14.27 -12.98 -7.10
C SER A 120 -13.19 -14.01 -7.37
N PHE A 121 -13.50 -15.31 -7.22
CA PHE A 121 -12.49 -16.36 -7.37
C PHE A 121 -11.91 -16.43 -8.80
N PRO A 122 -12.71 -16.44 -9.89
CA PRO A 122 -12.17 -16.37 -11.27
C PRO A 122 -11.30 -15.12 -11.50
N VAL A 123 -11.70 -13.96 -10.94
CA VAL A 123 -10.90 -12.73 -11.03
C VAL A 123 -9.55 -12.90 -10.36
N GLY A 124 -9.53 -13.52 -9.19
CA GLY A 124 -8.28 -13.84 -8.48
C GLY A 124 -7.39 -14.77 -9.28
N CYS A 125 -7.96 -15.79 -9.95
CA CYS A 125 -7.21 -16.74 -10.78
C CYS A 125 -6.49 -16.09 -11.98
N LEU A 126 -6.83 -14.85 -12.34
CA LEU A 126 -6.13 -14.11 -13.41
C LEU A 126 -4.78 -13.54 -12.96
N PHE A 127 -4.38 -13.70 -11.69
CA PHE A 127 -3.12 -13.12 -11.18
C PHE A 127 -1.86 -13.48 -11.97
N PRO A 128 -1.71 -14.65 -12.62
CA PRO A 128 -0.51 -14.96 -13.38
C PRO A 128 -0.40 -14.14 -14.67
N VAL A 129 -1.53 -13.71 -15.24
CA VAL A 129 -1.57 -13.04 -16.56
C VAL A 129 -0.71 -11.77 -16.61
N PRO A 130 -0.78 -10.82 -15.67
CA PRO A 130 0.09 -9.65 -15.67
C PRO A 130 1.57 -9.98 -15.54
N PHE A 131 1.93 -11.04 -14.81
CA PHE A 131 3.31 -11.51 -14.70
C PHE A 131 3.78 -12.12 -16.01
N LEU A 132 2.96 -12.95 -16.67
CA LEU A 132 3.28 -13.52 -17.98
C LEU A 132 3.47 -12.45 -19.04
N ILE A 133 2.56 -11.46 -19.10
CA ILE A 133 2.70 -10.30 -20.00
C ILE A 133 4.06 -9.62 -19.75
N HIS A 134 4.40 -9.37 -18.49
CA HIS A 134 5.67 -8.72 -18.15
C HIS A 134 6.88 -9.56 -18.57
N LEU A 135 6.86 -10.88 -18.38
CA LEU A 135 7.98 -11.76 -18.70
C LEU A 135 8.13 -11.99 -20.21
N LEU A 136 7.05 -11.90 -20.96
CA LEU A 136 7.04 -12.07 -22.42
C LEU A 136 7.41 -10.80 -23.18
N LEU A 137 7.13 -9.62 -22.60
CA LEU A 137 7.44 -8.35 -23.25
C LEU A 137 8.93 -8.01 -23.12
N PRO A 138 9.58 -7.56 -24.21
CA PRO A 138 11.00 -7.22 -24.17
C PRO A 138 11.27 -5.99 -23.31
N VAL A 139 12.36 -6.03 -22.56
CA VAL A 139 12.78 -4.91 -21.68
C VAL A 139 13.02 -3.62 -22.47
N SER A 140 13.44 -3.70 -23.72
CA SER A 140 13.60 -2.55 -24.64
C SER A 140 12.32 -1.75 -24.81
N LEU A 141 11.14 -2.40 -24.83
CA LEU A 141 9.85 -1.75 -24.94
C LEU A 141 9.57 -0.79 -23.74
N SER A 142 10.02 -1.17 -22.55
CA SER A 142 9.91 -0.31 -21.37
C SER A 142 10.71 0.99 -21.50
N ALA A 143 11.82 0.97 -22.23
CA ALA A 143 12.62 2.16 -22.49
C ALA A 143 11.92 3.08 -23.51
N SER A 144 11.27 2.53 -24.52
CA SER A 144 10.53 3.26 -25.56
C SER A 144 9.32 4.00 -24.98
N PHE A 145 8.71 3.48 -23.91
CA PHE A 145 7.54 4.13 -23.27
C PHE A 145 7.91 5.21 -22.24
N ARG A 146 9.22 5.39 -21.94
CA ARG A 146 9.65 6.37 -20.94
C ARG A 146 9.20 7.80 -21.35
N GLY A 147 8.57 8.50 -20.42
CA GLY A 147 8.05 9.86 -20.66
C GLY A 147 6.71 9.91 -21.38
N THR A 148 6.15 8.77 -21.76
CA THR A 148 4.82 8.67 -22.37
C THR A 148 3.79 8.13 -21.36
N PRO A 149 2.47 8.33 -21.57
CA PRO A 149 1.43 7.70 -20.74
C PRO A 149 1.49 6.16 -20.73
N LEU A 150 2.05 5.54 -21.77
CA LEU A 150 2.21 4.08 -21.85
C LEU A 150 3.16 3.54 -20.78
N ALA A 151 4.04 4.38 -20.19
CA ALA A 151 4.88 4.01 -19.06
C ALA A 151 4.06 3.57 -17.83
N PHE A 152 2.80 4.03 -17.68
CA PHE A 152 1.92 3.56 -16.62
C PHE A 152 1.42 2.12 -16.83
N LEU A 153 1.38 1.66 -18.06
CA LEU A 153 0.99 0.28 -18.38
C LEU A 153 2.18 -0.67 -18.28
N TYR A 154 3.30 -0.30 -18.90
CA TYR A 154 4.51 -1.11 -18.94
C TYR A 154 5.76 -0.25 -18.88
N GLY A 155 6.58 -0.43 -17.83
CA GLY A 155 7.75 0.40 -17.62
C GLY A 155 8.52 0.02 -16.37
N LYS A 156 9.56 0.80 -16.06
CA LYS A 156 10.29 0.69 -14.80
C LYS A 156 9.48 1.25 -13.63
N GLY A 157 9.66 0.70 -12.45
CA GLY A 157 9.01 1.16 -11.23
C GLY A 157 7.64 0.55 -11.02
N PHE A 158 6.62 1.39 -10.82
CA PHE A 158 5.27 0.95 -10.50
C PHE A 158 4.33 1.01 -11.71
N ALA A 159 4.73 0.42 -12.83
CA ALA A 159 3.84 0.24 -13.97
C ALA A 159 2.76 -0.82 -13.67
N LEU A 160 1.60 -0.76 -14.33
CA LEU A 160 0.48 -1.65 -14.10
C LEU A 160 0.90 -3.13 -14.23
N PHE A 161 1.59 -3.46 -15.31
CA PHE A 161 2.22 -4.77 -15.47
C PHE A 161 3.66 -4.70 -14.94
N PRO A 162 4.06 -5.52 -13.98
CA PRO A 162 3.44 -6.72 -13.40
C PRO A 162 2.65 -6.49 -12.09
N TRP A 163 2.59 -5.27 -11.54
CA TRP A 163 2.06 -5.01 -10.20
C TRP A 163 0.60 -5.40 -10.01
N LEU A 164 -0.20 -5.34 -11.08
CA LEU A 164 -1.58 -5.85 -11.10
C LEU A 164 -1.65 -7.34 -10.72
N GLY A 165 -0.61 -8.12 -11.01
CA GLY A 165 -0.53 -9.53 -10.61
C GLY A 165 -0.59 -9.72 -9.10
N PHE A 166 0.12 -8.89 -8.31
CA PHE A 166 0.03 -8.94 -6.84
C PHE A 166 -1.34 -8.48 -6.33
N PHE A 167 -1.95 -7.52 -7.00
CA PHE A 167 -3.28 -7.04 -6.66
C PHE A 167 -4.33 -8.15 -6.83
N LEU A 168 -4.31 -8.84 -7.96
CA LEU A 168 -5.19 -9.99 -8.24
C LEU A 168 -4.84 -11.20 -7.37
N PHE A 169 -3.58 -11.43 -7.05
CA PHE A 169 -3.17 -12.47 -6.11
C PHE A 169 -3.77 -12.25 -4.72
N GLY A 170 -3.90 -11.00 -4.29
CA GLY A 170 -4.64 -10.68 -3.07
C GLY A 170 -6.08 -11.18 -3.13
N VAL A 171 -6.79 -10.92 -4.23
CA VAL A 171 -8.15 -11.43 -4.44
C VAL A 171 -8.20 -12.97 -4.41
N PHE A 172 -7.20 -13.63 -5.02
CA PHE A 172 -7.06 -15.09 -4.98
C PHE A 172 -6.88 -15.61 -3.54
N ILE A 173 -5.91 -15.07 -2.79
CA ILE A 173 -5.64 -15.45 -1.39
C ILE A 173 -6.84 -15.22 -0.47
N LEU A 174 -7.62 -14.17 -0.70
CA LEU A 174 -8.83 -13.88 0.06
C LEU A 174 -9.82 -15.06 0.02
N ARG A 175 -9.95 -15.73 -1.15
CA ARG A 175 -10.86 -16.86 -1.40
C ARG A 175 -10.20 -18.22 -1.21
N TRP A 176 -8.88 -18.26 -1.02
CA TRP A 176 -8.15 -19.50 -0.85
C TRP A 176 -8.51 -20.18 0.47
N PRO A 177 -8.84 -21.48 0.46
CA PRO A 177 -9.19 -22.20 1.68
C PRO A 177 -8.08 -22.15 2.73
N ARG A 178 -8.44 -21.83 3.98
CA ARG A 178 -7.46 -21.74 5.09
C ARG A 178 -6.64 -23.03 5.25
N GLN A 179 -7.27 -24.16 5.08
CA GLN A 179 -6.64 -25.50 5.21
C GLN A 179 -5.56 -25.74 4.14
N ARG A 180 -5.63 -25.07 2.99
CA ARG A 180 -4.70 -25.22 1.88
C ARG A 180 -3.59 -24.17 1.85
N ILE A 181 -3.44 -23.36 2.90
CA ILE A 181 -2.39 -22.33 2.94
C ILE A 181 -1.00 -22.94 3.03
N LEU A 182 -0.81 -24.01 3.81
CA LEU A 182 0.48 -24.70 3.95
C LEU A 182 0.96 -25.33 2.64
N PRO A 183 0.14 -26.09 1.88
CA PRO A 183 0.52 -26.56 0.55
C PRO A 183 0.88 -25.43 -0.42
N LEU A 184 0.14 -24.30 -0.38
CA LEU A 184 0.46 -23.15 -1.20
C LEU A 184 1.83 -22.55 -0.82
N LEU A 185 2.11 -22.39 0.46
CA LEU A 185 3.40 -21.89 0.94
C LEU A 185 4.55 -22.83 0.53
N ALA A 186 4.36 -24.14 0.65
CA ALA A 186 5.34 -25.14 0.22
C ALA A 186 5.59 -25.04 -1.29
N ALA A 187 4.55 -24.99 -2.11
CA ALA A 187 4.67 -24.88 -3.57
C ALA A 187 5.37 -23.58 -3.99
N LEU A 188 4.99 -22.44 -3.43
CA LEU A 188 5.64 -21.15 -3.70
C LEU A 188 7.09 -21.14 -3.22
N GLY A 189 7.37 -21.72 -2.04
CA GLY A 189 8.71 -21.83 -1.50
C GLY A 189 9.63 -22.67 -2.40
N THR A 190 9.18 -23.86 -2.80
CA THR A 190 9.92 -24.73 -3.73
C THR A 190 10.18 -24.05 -5.07
N ALA A 191 9.15 -23.42 -5.65
CA ALA A 191 9.28 -22.69 -6.90
C ALA A 191 10.24 -21.49 -6.78
N ALA A 192 10.22 -20.77 -5.66
CA ALA A 192 11.13 -19.66 -5.40
C ALA A 192 12.57 -20.12 -5.28
N VAL A 193 12.84 -21.23 -4.57
CA VAL A 193 14.17 -21.84 -4.46
C VAL A 193 14.67 -22.28 -5.81
N ALA A 194 13.85 -22.98 -6.60
CA ALA A 194 14.20 -23.39 -7.96
C ALA A 194 14.51 -22.17 -8.86
N ALA A 195 13.70 -21.13 -8.81
CA ALA A 195 13.95 -19.92 -9.59
C ALA A 195 15.23 -19.18 -9.16
N LEU A 196 15.57 -19.18 -7.87
CA LEU A 196 16.82 -18.61 -7.36
C LEU A 196 18.04 -19.42 -7.85
N ALA A 197 17.95 -20.74 -7.79
CA ALA A 197 19.01 -21.63 -8.27
C ALA A 197 19.26 -21.45 -9.78
N LEU A 198 18.20 -21.31 -10.58
CA LEU A 198 18.30 -21.10 -12.03
C LEU A 198 18.79 -19.68 -12.39
N ALA A 199 18.44 -18.67 -11.59
CA ALA A 199 18.76 -17.27 -11.88
C ALA A 199 20.22 -16.89 -11.59
N GLY A 200 20.93 -17.66 -10.74
CA GLY A 200 22.33 -17.41 -10.37
C GLY A 200 22.60 -16.05 -9.71
N GLY A 201 21.57 -15.36 -9.19
CA GLY A 201 21.75 -14.02 -8.67
C GLY A 201 20.63 -13.48 -7.76
N VAL A 202 20.88 -12.30 -7.18
CA VAL A 202 19.94 -11.64 -6.26
C VAL A 202 18.66 -11.22 -6.99
N PRO A 203 17.48 -11.50 -6.40
CA PRO A 203 16.20 -11.11 -6.97
C PRO A 203 16.09 -9.59 -7.16
N ARG A 204 15.74 -9.15 -8.35
CA ARG A 204 15.66 -7.71 -8.69
C ARG A 204 14.22 -7.24 -8.71
N LYS A 205 13.84 -6.41 -7.72
CA LYS A 205 12.50 -5.82 -7.56
C LYS A 205 12.04 -5.02 -8.80
N PHE A 206 12.89 -4.10 -9.28
CA PHE A 206 12.48 -3.19 -10.38
C PHE A 206 12.48 -3.85 -11.76
N TRP A 207 13.08 -5.02 -11.89
CA TRP A 207 13.05 -5.84 -13.10
C TRP A 207 12.08 -7.01 -13.01
N MET A 208 11.41 -7.16 -11.85
CA MET A 208 10.43 -8.21 -11.59
C MET A 208 10.89 -9.57 -12.08
N SER A 209 12.12 -9.96 -11.68
CA SER A 209 12.63 -11.28 -12.03
C SER A 209 11.68 -12.38 -11.55
N PRO A 210 11.59 -13.55 -12.22
CA PRO A 210 10.73 -14.65 -11.79
C PRO A 210 10.94 -15.04 -10.31
N ALA A 211 12.20 -15.08 -9.87
CA ALA A 211 12.55 -15.33 -8.48
C ALA A 211 11.97 -14.27 -7.52
N TYR A 212 12.03 -12.98 -7.90
CA TYR A 212 11.40 -11.93 -7.09
C TYR A 212 9.89 -12.08 -7.02
N ILE A 213 9.23 -12.36 -8.14
CA ILE A 213 7.76 -12.56 -8.19
C ILE A 213 7.37 -13.69 -7.24
N LEU A 214 8.03 -14.85 -7.34
CA LEU A 214 7.71 -16.02 -6.49
C LEU A 214 7.97 -15.74 -5.00
N LEU A 215 9.09 -15.11 -4.67
CA LEU A 215 9.39 -14.70 -3.28
C LEU A 215 8.37 -13.70 -2.75
N ALA A 216 7.92 -12.76 -3.58
CA ALA A 216 6.92 -11.79 -3.18
C ALA A 216 5.54 -12.44 -2.97
N LEU A 217 5.13 -13.38 -3.81
CA LEU A 217 3.91 -14.17 -3.63
C LEU A 217 4.00 -15.00 -2.33
N LEU A 218 5.15 -15.61 -2.05
CA LEU A 218 5.41 -16.33 -0.80
C LEU A 218 5.31 -15.40 0.40
N ALA A 219 5.95 -14.21 0.36
CA ALA A 219 5.91 -13.23 1.43
C ALA A 219 4.49 -12.72 1.72
N VAL A 220 3.68 -12.46 0.68
CA VAL A 220 2.27 -12.10 0.82
C VAL A 220 1.49 -13.23 1.49
N SER A 221 1.69 -14.47 1.07
CA SER A 221 1.01 -15.65 1.63
C SER A 221 1.39 -15.88 3.09
N LEU A 222 2.67 -15.71 3.45
CA LEU A 222 3.18 -15.81 4.82
C LEU A 222 2.59 -14.70 5.72
N ALA A 223 2.57 -13.45 5.25
CA ALA A 223 1.98 -12.34 6.00
C ALA A 223 0.50 -12.59 6.31
N PHE A 224 -0.25 -13.14 5.34
CA PHE A 224 -1.65 -13.52 5.54
C PHE A 224 -1.82 -14.70 6.49
N ALA A 225 -0.99 -15.73 6.37
CA ALA A 225 -1.00 -16.87 7.31
C ALA A 225 -0.71 -16.40 8.73
N LEU A 226 0.27 -15.51 8.91
CA LEU A 226 0.62 -14.93 10.20
C LEU A 226 -0.51 -14.03 10.74
N ALA A 227 -1.10 -13.17 9.93
CA ALA A 227 -2.23 -12.33 10.33
C ALA A 227 -3.42 -13.19 10.81
N ARG A 228 -3.74 -14.27 10.10
CA ARG A 228 -4.77 -15.25 10.51
C ARG A 228 -4.43 -15.94 11.81
N ARG A 229 -3.15 -16.27 12.05
CA ARG A 229 -2.69 -16.88 13.30
C ARG A 229 -2.80 -15.91 14.48
N ILE A 230 -2.44 -14.65 14.27
CA ILE A 230 -2.58 -13.58 15.27
C ILE A 230 -4.05 -13.41 15.66
N THR A 231 -4.99 -13.42 14.70
CA THR A 231 -6.43 -13.26 15.00
C THR A 231 -7.07 -14.49 15.61
N GLY A 232 -6.53 -15.69 15.36
CA GLY A 232 -7.02 -16.97 15.88
C GLY A 232 -6.32 -17.48 17.14
N GLY A 233 -5.38 -16.71 17.72
CA GLY A 233 -4.56 -17.15 18.85
C GLY A 233 -5.35 -17.46 20.11
N ALA A 234 -4.91 -18.49 20.87
CA ALA A 234 -5.55 -18.96 22.09
C ALA A 234 -5.43 -17.94 23.24
N ASP A 235 -4.31 -17.22 23.33
CA ASP A 235 -4.13 -16.13 24.28
C ASP A 235 -4.74 -14.83 23.73
N ARG A 236 -5.98 -14.57 24.13
CA ARG A 236 -6.77 -13.44 23.62
C ARG A 236 -6.19 -12.07 23.96
N ALA A 237 -5.46 -11.92 25.05
CA ALA A 237 -4.93 -10.62 25.49
C ALA A 237 -3.71 -10.22 24.65
N VAL A 238 -2.71 -11.08 24.56
CA VAL A 238 -1.48 -10.88 23.78
C VAL A 238 -1.83 -10.78 22.29
N SER A 239 -2.65 -11.68 21.79
CA SER A 239 -3.11 -11.71 20.40
C SER A 239 -3.84 -10.42 20.03
N ARG A 240 -4.68 -9.87 20.90
CA ARG A 240 -5.37 -8.60 20.70
C ARG A 240 -4.41 -7.41 20.68
N GLY A 241 -3.42 -7.37 21.56
CA GLY A 241 -2.39 -6.31 21.59
C GLY A 241 -1.57 -6.29 20.31
N VAL A 242 -1.09 -7.45 19.87
CA VAL A 242 -0.32 -7.59 18.61
C VAL A 242 -1.20 -7.26 17.39
N ALA A 243 -2.45 -7.73 17.39
CA ALA A 243 -3.39 -7.42 16.31
C ALA A 243 -3.61 -5.91 16.18
N GLU A 244 -3.87 -5.20 17.30
CA GLU A 244 -4.08 -3.75 17.28
C GLU A 244 -2.81 -2.97 16.90
N PHE A 245 -1.63 -3.44 17.33
CA PHE A 245 -0.35 -2.84 16.99
C PHE A 245 -0.13 -2.76 15.48
N PHE A 246 -0.46 -3.81 14.74
CA PHE A 246 -0.37 -3.81 13.28
C PHE A 246 -1.63 -3.26 12.61
N ALA A 247 -2.81 -3.51 13.14
CA ALA A 247 -4.06 -3.09 12.49
C ALA A 247 -4.20 -1.56 12.43
N LEU A 248 -3.70 -0.81 13.42
CA LEU A 248 -3.79 0.65 13.44
C LEU A 248 -3.08 1.32 12.25
N PRO A 249 -1.78 1.05 11.96
CA PRO A 249 -1.14 1.55 10.75
C PRO A 249 -1.80 1.04 9.47
N GLY A 250 -2.24 -0.22 9.47
CA GLY A 250 -2.93 -0.82 8.31
C GLY A 250 -4.25 -0.15 7.97
N ARG A 251 -5.05 0.23 8.97
CA ARG A 251 -6.28 1.01 8.78
C ARG A 251 -6.02 2.40 8.21
N ASN A 252 -4.89 2.99 8.57
CA ASN A 252 -4.51 4.35 8.21
C ASN A 252 -3.33 4.37 7.23
N ALA A 253 -3.21 3.35 6.37
CA ALA A 253 -2.02 3.12 5.54
C ALA A 253 -1.67 4.30 4.62
N LEU A 254 -2.66 5.03 4.09
CA LEU A 254 -2.40 6.21 3.28
C LEU A 254 -1.81 7.36 4.10
N MET A 255 -2.35 7.60 5.30
CA MET A 255 -1.80 8.60 6.22
C MET A 255 -0.40 8.19 6.68
N PHE A 256 -0.20 6.91 6.99
CA PHE A 256 1.09 6.35 7.35
C PHE A 256 2.14 6.56 6.25
N LEU A 257 1.74 6.40 4.97
CA LEU A 257 2.63 6.61 3.82
C LEU A 257 3.24 8.02 3.82
N TYR A 258 2.46 9.06 4.08
CA TYR A 258 2.99 10.43 4.11
C TYR A 258 3.71 10.74 5.43
N LEU A 259 3.21 10.22 6.53
CA LEU A 259 3.77 10.44 7.86
C LEU A 259 5.18 9.85 7.99
N HIS A 260 5.42 8.63 7.50
CA HIS A 260 6.76 8.05 7.56
C HIS A 260 7.75 8.79 6.66
N TYR A 261 7.35 9.31 5.48
CA TYR A 261 8.20 10.17 4.68
C TYR A 261 8.58 11.47 5.41
N PHE A 262 7.62 12.05 6.13
CA PHE A 262 7.88 13.22 6.97
C PHE A 262 8.92 12.91 8.04
N LEU A 263 8.72 11.85 8.82
CA LEU A 263 9.65 11.47 9.88
C LEU A 263 11.03 11.10 9.33
N LEU A 264 11.09 10.33 8.25
CA LEU A 264 12.34 10.00 7.56
C LEU A 264 13.14 11.23 7.17
N ARG A 265 12.47 12.25 6.67
CA ARG A 265 13.15 13.43 6.12
C ARG A 265 13.65 14.37 7.21
N TYR A 266 12.90 14.52 8.29
CA TYR A 266 13.17 15.55 9.30
C TYR A 266 13.79 15.05 10.58
N PHE A 267 13.63 13.78 10.90
CA PHE A 267 14.05 13.23 12.19
C PHE A 267 15.14 12.17 12.08
N VAL A 268 15.51 11.78 10.86
CA VAL A 268 16.53 10.77 10.65
C VAL A 268 17.64 11.32 9.76
N SER A 269 18.81 11.56 10.34
CA SER A 269 20.02 11.77 9.57
C SER A 269 20.54 10.39 9.13
N VAL A 270 20.35 10.08 7.86
CA VAL A 270 20.70 8.78 7.22
C VAL A 270 22.22 8.46 7.32
N ASP A 271 23.03 9.43 7.76
CA ASP A 271 24.49 9.33 7.68
C ASP A 271 25.17 8.76 8.94
N PHE A 272 24.39 8.47 10.01
CA PHE A 272 25.03 8.28 11.31
C PHE A 272 25.73 6.93 11.55
N PHE A 273 25.30 5.82 10.95
CA PHE A 273 26.01 4.53 11.09
C PHE A 273 25.67 3.52 10.00
N PRO A 274 26.38 3.46 8.86
CA PRO A 274 26.04 2.55 7.76
C PRO A 274 26.32 1.07 8.02
N HIS A 275 26.89 0.69 9.17
CA HIS A 275 27.48 -0.64 9.36
C HIS A 275 26.83 -1.52 10.44
N PHE A 276 25.79 -1.08 11.13
CA PHE A 276 25.22 -1.85 12.23
C PHE A 276 23.77 -2.33 11.93
N CYS A 277 23.62 -3.60 11.56
CA CYS A 277 22.28 -4.19 11.28
C CYS A 277 21.30 -4.02 12.44
N LEU A 278 21.76 -4.09 13.70
CA LEU A 278 20.94 -3.89 14.90
C LEU A 278 20.42 -2.46 14.99
N TYR A 279 21.24 -1.48 14.63
CA TYR A 279 20.84 -0.06 14.61
C TYR A 279 19.73 0.20 13.60
N LEU A 280 19.84 -0.39 12.42
CA LEU A 280 18.81 -0.28 11.37
C LEU A 280 17.47 -0.90 11.79
N ILE A 281 17.50 -2.04 12.47
CA ILE A 281 16.31 -2.67 13.05
C ILE A 281 15.70 -1.74 14.11
N PHE A 282 16.55 -1.17 14.97
CA PHE A 282 16.11 -0.27 16.04
C PHE A 282 15.46 1.01 15.46
N GLU A 283 16.09 1.63 14.46
CA GLU A 283 15.52 2.80 13.78
C GLU A 283 14.21 2.50 13.06
N THR A 284 14.14 1.34 12.40
CA THR A 284 12.91 0.91 11.75
C THR A 284 11.76 0.76 12.76
N LEU A 285 12.03 0.12 13.91
CA LEU A 285 11.05 -0.04 14.98
C LEU A 285 10.70 1.30 15.62
N TYR A 286 11.70 2.15 15.89
CA TYR A 286 11.48 3.48 16.46
C TYR A 286 10.55 4.32 15.58
N LEU A 287 10.82 4.40 14.27
CA LEU A 287 9.96 5.15 13.38
C LEU A 287 8.57 4.55 13.23
N PHE A 288 8.49 3.22 13.21
CA PHE A 288 7.18 2.56 13.18
C PHE A 288 6.38 2.91 14.45
N CYS A 289 7.00 2.86 15.61
CA CYS A 289 6.37 3.25 16.88
C CYS A 289 6.00 4.74 16.91
N ALA A 290 6.87 5.62 16.41
CA ALA A 290 6.57 7.05 16.29
C ALA A 290 5.35 7.31 15.39
N CYS A 291 5.30 6.69 14.20
CA CYS A 291 4.13 6.74 13.33
C CYS A 291 2.88 6.18 14.04
N TRP A 292 3.02 5.06 14.76
CA TRP A 292 1.93 4.44 15.50
C TRP A 292 1.35 5.36 16.57
N VAL A 293 2.20 6.00 17.36
CA VAL A 293 1.78 6.97 18.40
C VAL A 293 1.03 8.14 17.77
N LEU A 294 1.57 8.72 16.68
CA LEU A 294 0.92 9.83 15.99
C LEU A 294 -0.43 9.42 15.40
N LEU A 295 -0.54 8.22 14.81
CA LEU A 295 -1.83 7.71 14.32
C LEU A 295 -2.82 7.44 15.47
N ARG A 296 -2.32 7.00 16.63
CA ARG A 296 -3.16 6.79 17.82
C ARG A 296 -3.70 8.10 18.36
N LEU A 297 -2.87 9.14 18.38
CA LEU A 297 -3.30 10.50 18.75
C LEU A 297 -4.32 11.05 17.74
N TYR A 298 -4.09 10.84 16.45
CA TYR A 298 -5.01 11.20 15.38
C TYR A 298 -6.40 10.56 15.54
N GLU A 299 -6.46 9.25 15.82
CA GLU A 299 -7.75 8.57 16.07
C GLU A 299 -8.42 9.04 17.37
N LYS A 300 -7.66 9.20 18.48
CA LYS A 300 -8.20 9.64 19.78
C LYS A 300 -8.75 11.07 19.74
N ALA A 301 -8.04 11.97 19.09
CA ALA A 301 -8.44 13.37 18.98
C ALA A 301 -9.61 13.58 18.03
N LYS A 302 -10.11 12.52 17.35
CA LYS A 302 -11.14 12.62 16.30
C LYS A 302 -10.83 13.72 15.29
N LEU A 303 -9.54 13.95 15.04
CA LEU A 303 -9.05 14.99 14.12
C LEU A 303 -9.63 14.85 12.72
N GLU A 304 -10.17 13.67 12.41
CA GLU A 304 -10.91 13.38 11.17
C GLU A 304 -12.18 14.23 11.00
N THR A 305 -12.73 14.74 12.10
CA THR A 305 -13.98 15.53 12.12
C THR A 305 -13.76 17.00 12.41
N THR A 306 -12.54 17.39 12.83
CA THR A 306 -12.23 18.79 13.18
C THR A 306 -11.53 19.49 12.03
N LEU A 307 -11.99 20.70 11.70
CA LEU A 307 -11.33 21.60 10.74
C LEU A 307 -9.91 22.03 11.18
N LEU A 308 -9.56 21.73 12.43
CA LEU A 308 -8.26 22.11 13.00
C LEU A 308 -7.09 21.47 12.24
N PHE A 309 -7.23 20.22 11.83
CA PHE A 309 -6.16 19.48 11.13
C PHE A 309 -5.88 20.06 9.73
N PRO A 310 -6.88 20.31 8.85
CA PRO A 310 -6.66 21.03 7.60
C PRO A 310 -6.06 22.42 7.81
N VAL A 311 -6.47 23.15 8.84
CA VAL A 311 -5.95 24.48 9.14
C VAL A 311 -4.49 24.42 9.57
N ILE A 312 -4.10 23.48 10.44
CA ILE A 312 -2.72 23.26 10.84
C ILE A 312 -1.86 22.94 9.61
N PHE A 313 -2.31 22.00 8.76
CA PHE A 313 -1.59 21.64 7.53
C PHE A 313 -1.52 22.76 6.51
N LEU A 314 -2.60 23.51 6.34
CA LEU A 314 -2.61 24.68 5.47
C LEU A 314 -1.64 25.75 5.99
N THR A 315 -1.60 25.96 7.30
CA THR A 315 -0.69 26.89 7.95
C THR A 315 0.77 26.44 7.82
N LEU A 316 1.05 25.15 7.98
CA LEU A 316 2.37 24.58 7.76
C LEU A 316 2.76 24.67 6.27
N ALA A 317 1.85 24.38 5.35
CA ALA A 317 2.08 24.50 3.91
C ALA A 317 2.36 25.95 3.50
N LEU A 318 1.55 26.90 3.99
CA LEU A 318 1.73 28.34 3.71
C LEU A 318 2.98 28.89 4.38
N GLY A 319 3.27 28.44 5.63
CA GLY A 319 4.51 28.76 6.33
C GLY A 319 5.75 28.31 5.56
N THR A 320 5.73 27.08 5.05
CA THR A 320 6.84 26.51 4.27
C THR A 320 6.98 27.13 2.88
N LEU A 321 5.89 27.56 2.23
CA LEU A 321 5.94 28.38 1.01
C LEU A 321 6.71 29.68 1.24
N ARG A 322 6.47 30.33 2.36
CA ARG A 322 7.13 31.59 2.73
C ARG A 322 8.59 31.41 3.09
N TRP A 323 8.96 30.32 3.78
CA TRP A 323 10.33 30.02 4.23
C TRP A 323 11.14 29.22 3.20
N GLY A 324 10.51 28.36 2.40
CA GLY A 324 11.18 27.55 1.38
C GLY A 324 11.73 28.39 0.21
N GLY A 325 11.24 29.60 0.00
CA GLY A 325 11.84 30.58 -0.90
C GLY A 325 13.18 31.15 -0.38
N LEU A 326 13.39 31.15 0.93
CA LEU A 326 14.57 31.69 1.60
C LEU A 326 15.64 30.62 1.96
N LEU A 327 15.22 29.39 2.16
CA LEU A 327 16.09 28.29 2.52
C LEU A 327 15.92 27.15 1.50
N LYS A 328 16.58 27.26 0.36
CA LYS A 328 16.77 26.13 -0.56
C LYS A 328 18.04 25.35 -0.18
N PRO A 329 17.97 24.33 0.70
CA PRO A 329 19.02 23.32 0.71
C PRO A 329 18.90 22.52 -0.59
N LYS A 330 19.97 22.50 -1.38
CA LYS A 330 20.07 21.66 -2.57
C LYS A 330 19.66 20.23 -2.16
N GLY A 331 18.55 19.71 -2.75
CA GLY A 331 18.13 18.30 -2.60
C GLY A 331 17.03 17.99 -1.58
N ALA A 332 16.46 18.95 -0.85
CA ALA A 332 15.29 18.68 0.00
C ALA A 332 14.00 18.71 -0.83
N PRO A 333 13.11 17.69 -0.71
CA PRO A 333 11.75 17.90 -1.18
C PRO A 333 11.18 19.08 -0.41
N PRO A 334 10.51 20.02 -1.09
CA PRO A 334 9.93 21.16 -0.41
C PRO A 334 8.91 20.66 0.63
N MET A 335 8.97 21.20 1.83
CA MET A 335 7.97 20.96 2.91
C MET A 335 6.54 21.10 2.41
N VAL A 336 6.36 21.95 1.40
CA VAL A 336 5.10 22.17 0.71
C VAL A 336 4.54 20.90 0.09
N ASP A 337 5.36 20.14 -0.65
CA ASP A 337 4.87 18.92 -1.33
C ASP A 337 4.46 17.87 -0.33
N LEU A 338 5.20 17.78 0.78
CA LEU A 338 4.85 16.86 1.86
C LEU A 338 3.56 17.30 2.58
N ALA A 339 3.42 18.60 2.89
CA ALA A 339 2.22 19.14 3.50
C ALA A 339 1.00 18.97 2.58
N VAL A 340 1.16 19.22 1.27
CA VAL A 340 0.12 18.99 0.26
C VAL A 340 -0.22 17.50 0.18
N GLY A 341 0.77 16.61 0.22
CA GLY A 341 0.54 15.16 0.22
C GLY A 341 -0.22 14.69 1.46
N MET A 342 0.12 15.19 2.66
CA MET A 342 -0.59 14.88 3.90
C MET A 342 -2.01 15.44 3.90
N LEU A 343 -2.21 16.67 3.41
CA LEU A 343 -3.54 17.26 3.23
C LEU A 343 -4.37 16.42 2.25
N PHE A 344 -3.79 16.01 1.13
CA PHE A 344 -4.44 15.10 0.19
C PHE A 344 -4.86 13.78 0.87
N ALA A 345 -3.97 13.13 1.62
CA ALA A 345 -4.27 11.89 2.31
C ALA A 345 -5.43 12.06 3.31
N PHE A 346 -5.41 13.15 4.07
CA PHE A 346 -6.48 13.50 5.00
C PHE A 346 -7.82 13.71 4.28
N LEU A 347 -7.85 14.58 3.26
CA LEU A 347 -9.07 14.87 2.51
C LEU A 347 -9.61 13.62 1.80
N TYR A 348 -8.72 12.80 1.23
CA TYR A 348 -9.10 11.54 0.60
C TYR A 348 -9.82 10.61 1.58
N VAL A 349 -9.25 10.40 2.77
CA VAL A 349 -9.85 9.54 3.81
C VAL A 349 -11.17 10.11 4.30
N LEU A 350 -11.22 11.42 4.56
CA LEU A 350 -12.44 12.10 5.04
C LEU A 350 -13.58 12.01 4.00
N LEU A 351 -13.30 12.35 2.75
CA LEU A 351 -14.28 12.29 1.67
C LEU A 351 -14.78 10.87 1.46
N ARG A 352 -13.87 9.90 1.44
CA ARG A 352 -14.20 8.49 1.29
C ARG A 352 -15.15 8.01 2.38
N ARG A 353 -14.87 8.34 3.65
CA ARG A 353 -15.73 7.97 4.80
C ARG A 353 -17.11 8.64 4.71
N LYS A 354 -17.16 9.97 4.50
CA LYS A 354 -18.41 10.71 4.37
C LYS A 354 -19.27 10.21 3.22
N PHE A 355 -18.66 9.91 2.08
CA PHE A 355 -19.36 9.42 0.92
C PHE A 355 -19.90 8.00 1.16
N ALA A 356 -19.10 7.09 1.70
CA ALA A 356 -19.52 5.73 2.05
C ALA A 356 -20.70 5.74 3.02
N SER A 357 -20.63 6.55 4.09
CA SER A 357 -21.73 6.68 5.07
C SER A 357 -23.02 7.28 4.47
N ARG A 358 -22.90 8.15 3.46
CA ARG A 358 -24.06 8.70 2.73
C ARG A 358 -24.74 7.63 1.86
N CYS A 359 -23.94 6.84 1.14
CA CYS A 359 -24.46 5.73 0.34
C CYS A 359 -25.09 4.63 1.20
N GLU A 360 -24.51 4.32 2.37
CA GLU A 360 -25.07 3.34 3.31
C GLU A 360 -26.43 3.82 3.87
N ARG A 361 -26.55 5.10 4.24
CA ARG A 361 -27.84 5.67 4.68
C ARG A 361 -28.89 5.67 3.58
N GLY A 362 -28.52 5.96 2.35
CA GLY A 362 -29.42 5.86 1.19
C GLY A 362 -29.94 4.46 0.96
N MET A 363 -29.12 3.41 1.21
CA MET A 363 -29.56 2.02 1.15
C MET A 363 -30.57 1.68 2.26
N ALA A 364 -30.30 2.12 3.50
CA ALA A 364 -31.19 1.86 4.64
C ALA A 364 -32.55 2.55 4.50
N ALA A 365 -32.63 3.65 3.76
CA ALA A 365 -33.88 4.38 3.51
C ALA A 365 -34.68 3.82 2.32
N ALA A 366 -34.09 2.97 1.48
CA ALA A 366 -34.71 2.41 0.28
C ALA A 366 -35.21 0.95 0.47
N GLY A 367 -34.83 0.30 1.57
CA GLY A 367 -35.29 -1.05 1.97
C GLY A 367 -36.24 -0.98 3.14
#